data_8d1c994783d52ba54b9cbd78c8d76fd7
#
_entry.id   8d1c994783d52ba54b9cbd78c8d76fd7
#
_cell.length_a   1.000
_cell.length_b   1.000
_cell.length_c   1.000
_cell.angle_alpha   90.00
_cell.angle_beta   90.00
_cell.angle_gamma   90.00
#
_symmetry.space_group_name_H-M   'P 1'
#
loop_
_entity.id
_entity.type
_entity.pdbx_description
1 polymer ?
#
loop_
_entity_poly.entity_id
_entity_poly.type
_entity_poly.pdbx_seq_one_letter_code
_entity_poly.pdbx_strand_id
1 'polypeptide(L)'
;MANEKIVQIPLANVARVELVTEETTPKTYVVDTANEMKLEAFVSEGEEKELRKLNRLLAQLKTEDLTKGYDLTMKDMVMSPPVFALVDGGVSTVGVEGKFEGYTGPTMGEVVNRTPFTVNIYTEEKDGDGETTGYLKFTCKHCKGTPADIEIKDGDFFAPEYKLKSRPKIGESPIAITPLDELPT
;
A
#
# COMPACT_ATOMS: atom_id res chain seq x y z
N MET A 1 7.49 -40.15 5.53
CA MET A 1 7.19 -38.77 5.05
C MET A 1 7.99 -37.83 5.93
N ALA A 2 8.88 -37.03 5.35
CA ALA A 2 9.62 -36.03 6.12
C ALA A 2 8.65 -34.90 6.49
N ASN A 3 8.52 -34.59 7.77
CA ASN A 3 7.79 -33.42 8.22
C ASN A 3 8.67 -32.20 7.91
N GLU A 4 8.22 -31.32 7.01
CA GLU A 4 8.85 -30.01 6.83
C GLU A 4 8.65 -29.18 8.09
N LYS A 5 9.73 -28.61 8.61
CA LYS A 5 9.66 -27.68 9.74
C LYS A 5 9.10 -26.34 9.23
N ILE A 6 7.87 -26.03 9.63
CA ILE A 6 7.24 -24.76 9.31
C ILE A 6 7.86 -23.68 10.20
N VAL A 7 8.37 -22.60 9.58
CA VAL A 7 8.80 -21.40 10.28
C VAL A 7 7.58 -20.48 10.43
N GLN A 8 7.28 -20.11 11.68
CA GLN A 8 6.19 -19.17 12.02
C GLN A 8 6.80 -17.91 12.59
N ILE A 9 6.41 -16.77 12.05
CA ILE A 9 6.96 -15.46 12.41
C ILE A 9 5.83 -14.63 13.01
N PRO A 10 5.84 -14.36 14.33
CA PRO A 10 4.86 -13.48 14.96
C PRO A 10 5.14 -12.02 14.58
N LEU A 11 4.21 -11.41 13.88
CA LEU A 11 4.31 -10.01 13.46
C LEU A 11 3.35 -9.14 14.26
N ALA A 12 3.82 -7.98 14.67
CA ALA A 12 3.03 -6.98 15.37
C ALA A 12 3.40 -5.58 14.89
N ASN A 13 2.48 -4.66 15.09
CA ASN A 13 2.63 -3.22 14.85
C ASN A 13 2.99 -2.83 13.40
N VAL A 14 2.65 -1.62 13.04
CA VAL A 14 3.20 -0.91 11.89
C VAL A 14 4.34 -0.04 12.45
N ALA A 15 5.58 -0.49 12.26
CA ALA A 15 6.74 0.23 12.81
C ALA A 15 7.05 1.49 12.00
N ARG A 16 6.88 1.43 10.69
CA ARG A 16 7.15 2.54 9.76
C ARG A 16 6.50 2.26 8.41
N VAL A 17 6.11 3.33 7.72
CA VAL A 17 5.74 3.28 6.29
C VAL A 17 6.61 4.28 5.53
N GLU A 18 7.14 3.87 4.39
CA GLU A 18 7.89 4.75 3.50
C GLU A 18 7.23 4.77 2.12
N LEU A 19 7.09 5.98 1.57
CA LEU A 19 6.67 6.18 0.20
C LEU A 19 7.85 6.74 -0.59
N VAL A 20 8.35 5.98 -1.55
CA VAL A 20 9.52 6.35 -2.37
C VAL A 20 9.05 6.64 -3.78
N THR A 21 9.17 7.88 -4.25
CA THR A 21 8.73 8.25 -5.61
C THR A 21 9.57 7.55 -6.67
N GLU A 22 8.92 7.15 -7.77
CA GLU A 22 9.58 6.46 -8.91
C GLU A 22 10.00 7.48 -9.98
N GLU A 23 10.56 8.60 -9.55
CA GLU A 23 11.11 9.64 -10.40
C GLU A 23 12.61 9.45 -10.62
N THR A 24 13.19 10.21 -11.57
CA THR A 24 14.65 10.19 -11.83
C THR A 24 15.46 10.55 -10.59
N THR A 25 14.94 11.43 -9.74
CA THR A 25 15.48 11.74 -8.41
C THR A 25 14.44 11.33 -7.37
N PRO A 26 14.52 10.11 -6.82
CA PRO A 26 13.55 9.62 -5.87
C PRO A 26 13.50 10.47 -4.60
N LYS A 27 12.30 10.74 -4.11
CA LYS A 27 12.05 11.34 -2.80
C LYS A 27 11.45 10.28 -1.90
N THR A 28 11.93 10.20 -0.66
CA THR A 28 11.41 9.30 0.36
C THR A 28 10.61 10.10 1.38
N TYR A 29 9.37 9.72 1.58
CA TYR A 29 8.51 10.24 2.64
C TYR A 29 8.35 9.16 3.68
N VAL A 30 8.80 9.45 4.90
CA VAL A 30 8.71 8.53 6.04
C VAL A 30 7.48 8.89 6.86
N VAL A 31 6.64 7.91 7.14
CA VAL A 31 5.42 8.03 7.96
C VAL A 31 5.58 7.09 9.15
N ASP A 32 6.05 7.64 10.27
CA ASP A 32 6.22 6.90 11.52
C ASP A 32 4.95 6.89 12.38
N THR A 33 3.94 7.66 11.99
CA THR A 33 2.66 7.79 12.71
C THR A 33 1.54 6.95 12.10
N ALA A 34 1.84 6.17 11.05
CA ALA A 34 0.89 5.23 10.48
C ALA A 34 0.54 4.13 11.50
N ASN A 35 -0.76 3.95 11.77
CA ASN A 35 -1.24 3.00 12.77
C ASN A 35 -1.97 1.79 12.17
N GLU A 36 -2.33 1.85 10.90
CA GLU A 36 -2.98 0.74 10.19
C GLU A 36 -2.55 0.70 8.73
N MET A 37 -2.20 -0.50 8.27
CA MET A 37 -1.97 -0.79 6.85
C MET A 37 -2.75 -2.02 6.46
N LYS A 38 -3.66 -1.86 5.49
CA LYS A 38 -4.43 -2.96 4.89
C LYS A 38 -4.02 -3.15 3.45
N LEU A 39 -3.79 -4.39 3.05
CA LEU A 39 -3.47 -4.79 1.69
C LEU A 39 -4.52 -5.78 1.21
N GLU A 40 -5.23 -5.44 0.14
CA GLU A 40 -6.24 -6.29 -0.48
C GLU A 40 -5.78 -6.65 -1.90
N ALA A 41 -5.75 -7.95 -2.19
CA ALA A 41 -5.35 -8.40 -3.51
C ALA A 41 -6.37 -7.95 -4.56
N PHE A 42 -5.87 -7.31 -5.63
CA PHE A 42 -6.65 -7.00 -6.81
C PHE A 42 -6.45 -8.09 -7.86
N VAL A 43 -7.47 -8.89 -8.08
CA VAL A 43 -7.43 -10.05 -8.96
C VAL A 43 -8.32 -9.84 -10.20
N SER A 44 -7.94 -10.48 -11.29
CA SER A 44 -8.82 -10.71 -12.44
C SER A 44 -9.35 -12.12 -12.31
N GLU A 45 -10.63 -12.25 -12.08
CA GLU A 45 -11.28 -13.55 -12.00
C GLU A 45 -11.16 -14.29 -13.32
N GLY A 46 -10.91 -15.59 -13.23
CA GLY A 46 -10.95 -16.48 -14.37
C GLY A 46 -12.38 -16.68 -14.88
N GLU A 47 -12.49 -17.11 -16.12
CA GLU A 47 -13.78 -17.48 -16.72
C GLU A 47 -13.98 -18.99 -16.69
N GLU A 48 -15.20 -19.42 -16.40
CA GLU A 48 -15.63 -20.82 -16.55
C GLU A 48 -16.73 -20.88 -17.59
N LYS A 49 -16.48 -21.65 -18.66
CA LYS A 49 -17.44 -21.87 -19.75
C LYS A 49 -17.73 -23.35 -19.86
N GLU A 50 -19.02 -23.71 -19.82
CA GLU A 50 -19.46 -25.08 -19.96
C GLU A 50 -20.20 -25.30 -21.30
N LEU A 51 -19.89 -26.38 -21.97
CA LEU A 51 -20.66 -26.88 -23.08
C LEU A 51 -21.58 -28.01 -22.60
N ARG A 52 -22.87 -27.73 -22.58
CA ARG A 52 -23.90 -28.71 -22.17
C ARG A 52 -24.86 -29.05 -23.30
N LYS A 53 -25.31 -30.27 -23.30
CA LYS A 53 -26.47 -30.71 -24.13
C LYS A 53 -27.49 -31.33 -23.17
N LEU A 54 -28.64 -30.67 -23.03
CA LEU A 54 -29.63 -31.04 -22.00
C LEU A 54 -28.97 -31.08 -20.60
N ASN A 55 -29.05 -32.23 -19.91
CA ASN A 55 -28.48 -32.42 -18.57
C ASN A 55 -27.07 -33.05 -18.58
N ARG A 56 -26.41 -33.09 -19.76
CA ARG A 56 -25.09 -33.69 -19.93
C ARG A 56 -24.04 -32.62 -20.18
N LEU A 57 -23.00 -32.55 -19.30
CA LEU A 57 -21.80 -31.76 -19.52
C LEU A 57 -20.94 -32.46 -20.57
N LEU A 58 -20.60 -31.74 -21.67
CA LEU A 58 -19.78 -32.26 -22.76
C LEU A 58 -18.34 -31.77 -22.69
N ALA A 59 -18.11 -30.52 -22.26
CA ALA A 59 -16.80 -29.93 -22.10
C ALA A 59 -16.86 -28.75 -21.11
N GLN A 60 -15.74 -28.44 -20.49
CA GLN A 60 -15.56 -27.28 -19.62
C GLN A 60 -14.25 -26.60 -19.99
N LEU A 61 -14.28 -25.28 -20.08
CA LEU A 61 -13.11 -24.41 -20.19
C LEU A 61 -13.04 -23.57 -18.91
N LYS A 62 -11.93 -23.69 -18.19
CA LYS A 62 -11.69 -22.90 -16.97
C LYS A 62 -10.35 -22.19 -17.09
N THR A 63 -10.34 -20.91 -16.79
CA THR A 63 -9.12 -20.11 -16.64
C THR A 63 -8.94 -19.74 -15.19
N GLU A 64 -7.68 -19.70 -14.73
CA GLU A 64 -7.35 -19.38 -13.34
C GLU A 64 -7.37 -17.87 -13.11
N ASP A 65 -7.54 -17.49 -11.84
CA ASP A 65 -7.48 -16.10 -11.39
C ASP A 65 -6.05 -15.54 -11.52
N LEU A 66 -5.94 -14.29 -11.91
CA LEU A 66 -4.66 -13.58 -12.04
C LEU A 66 -4.59 -12.41 -11.08
N THR A 67 -3.59 -12.42 -10.21
CA THR A 67 -3.30 -11.26 -9.35
C THR A 67 -2.71 -10.12 -10.17
N LYS A 68 -3.38 -8.97 -10.19
CA LYS A 68 -2.98 -7.77 -10.94
C LYS A 68 -2.28 -6.72 -10.10
N GLY A 69 -2.34 -6.84 -8.78
CA GLY A 69 -1.76 -5.87 -7.85
C GLY A 69 -2.44 -5.92 -6.49
N TYR A 70 -2.30 -4.83 -5.76
CA TYR A 70 -2.92 -4.65 -4.45
C TYR A 70 -3.59 -3.29 -4.35
N ASP A 71 -4.72 -3.25 -3.67
CA ASP A 71 -5.32 -2.03 -3.15
C ASP A 71 -4.88 -1.88 -1.68
N LEU A 72 -4.27 -0.74 -1.36
CA LEU A 72 -3.73 -0.47 -0.03
C LEU A 72 -4.54 0.62 0.62
N THR A 73 -4.82 0.46 1.91
CA THR A 73 -5.39 1.51 2.76
C THR A 73 -4.44 1.76 3.91
N MET A 74 -3.97 2.99 4.03
CA MET A 74 -3.11 3.45 5.11
C MET A 74 -3.87 4.45 5.96
N LYS A 75 -3.93 4.21 7.27
CA LYS A 75 -4.40 5.20 8.24
C LYS A 75 -3.22 5.78 8.98
N ASP A 76 -3.23 7.10 9.11
CA ASP A 76 -2.21 7.85 9.83
C ASP A 76 -2.85 8.61 10.99
N MET A 77 -2.15 8.75 12.09
CA MET A 77 -2.62 9.49 13.25
C MET A 77 -2.46 11.00 13.09
N VAL A 78 -1.58 11.41 12.17
CA VAL A 78 -1.23 12.82 11.94
C VAL A 78 -1.19 13.12 10.45
N MET A 79 -1.75 14.25 10.05
CA MET A 79 -1.69 14.67 8.66
C MET A 79 -0.27 15.13 8.29
N SER A 80 0.30 14.50 7.27
CA SER A 80 1.52 14.93 6.61
C SER A 80 1.20 15.62 5.28
N PRO A 81 1.32 16.96 5.15
CA PRO A 81 0.96 17.69 3.93
C PRO A 81 1.69 17.21 2.68
N PRO A 82 2.99 16.86 2.70
CA PRO A 82 3.67 16.30 1.53
C PRO A 82 3.14 14.94 1.10
N VAL A 83 2.83 14.06 2.05
CA VAL A 83 2.24 12.74 1.78
C VAL A 83 0.82 12.91 1.21
N PHE A 84 0.04 13.81 1.79
CA PHE A 84 -1.30 14.14 1.31
C PHE A 84 -1.26 14.63 -0.15
N ALA A 85 -0.33 15.55 -0.46
CA ALA A 85 -0.14 16.05 -1.83
C ALA A 85 0.28 14.95 -2.83
N LEU A 86 1.17 14.03 -2.41
CA LEU A 86 1.60 12.90 -3.23
C LEU A 86 0.43 11.96 -3.55
N VAL A 87 -0.40 11.67 -2.56
CA VAL A 87 -1.52 10.73 -2.70
C VAL A 87 -2.68 11.33 -3.47
N ASP A 88 -3.13 12.53 -3.10
CA ASP A 88 -4.26 13.20 -3.74
C ASP A 88 -3.91 13.77 -5.12
N GLY A 89 -2.64 14.10 -5.33
CA GLY A 89 -2.12 14.67 -6.59
C GLY A 89 -2.26 16.19 -6.69
N GLY A 90 -2.47 16.87 -5.57
CA GLY A 90 -2.44 18.31 -5.47
C GLY A 90 -1.03 18.86 -5.18
N VAL A 91 -0.96 20.13 -4.83
CA VAL A 91 0.29 20.84 -4.52
C VAL A 91 0.28 21.34 -3.09
N SER A 92 1.30 20.95 -2.33
CA SER A 92 1.57 21.46 -0.99
C SER A 92 2.56 22.63 -1.08
N THR A 93 2.22 23.76 -0.48
CA THR A 93 3.08 24.93 -0.38
C THR A 93 3.75 24.94 0.99
N VAL A 94 5.08 24.98 0.95
CA VAL A 94 5.92 25.06 2.14
C VAL A 94 6.70 26.37 2.08
N GLY A 95 6.58 27.17 3.12
CA GLY A 95 7.24 28.46 3.24
C GLY A 95 8.65 28.37 3.80
N VAL A 96 9.16 29.52 4.21
CA VAL A 96 10.46 29.66 4.88
C VAL A 96 10.47 28.82 6.15
N GLU A 97 11.57 28.14 6.42
CA GLU A 97 11.77 27.25 7.58
C GLU A 97 10.92 25.95 7.59
N GLY A 98 10.38 25.55 6.42
CA GLY A 98 9.62 24.31 6.33
C GLY A 98 8.19 24.37 6.88
N LYS A 99 7.69 25.57 7.20
CA LYS A 99 6.33 25.74 7.70
C LYS A 99 5.30 25.51 6.58
N PHE A 100 4.29 24.72 6.87
CA PHE A 100 3.16 24.50 5.96
C PHE A 100 2.38 25.81 5.76
N GLU A 101 2.22 26.25 4.51
CA GLU A 101 1.50 27.46 4.13
C GLU A 101 0.17 27.20 3.44
N GLY A 102 0.00 26.02 2.85
CA GLY A 102 -1.26 25.66 2.22
C GLY A 102 -1.19 24.40 1.38
N TYR A 103 -2.36 23.98 0.97
CA TYR A 103 -2.57 22.87 0.04
C TYR A 103 -3.62 23.29 -0.98
N THR A 104 -3.36 23.02 -2.25
CA THR A 104 -4.33 23.19 -3.34
C THR A 104 -4.54 21.86 -4.03
N GLY A 105 -5.77 21.37 -4.02
CA GLY A 105 -6.15 20.11 -4.68
C GLY A 105 -6.07 20.21 -6.20
N PRO A 106 -6.24 19.08 -6.89
CA PRO A 106 -6.27 19.01 -8.35
C PRO A 106 -7.40 19.86 -8.94
N THR A 107 -7.16 20.43 -10.13
CA THR A 107 -8.15 21.23 -10.86
C THR A 107 -9.33 20.35 -11.31
N MET A 108 -10.54 20.83 -11.06
CA MET A 108 -11.76 20.15 -11.49
C MET A 108 -11.83 20.06 -13.03
N GLY A 109 -12.13 18.88 -13.54
CA GLY A 109 -12.27 18.64 -14.99
C GLY A 109 -10.95 18.29 -15.69
N GLU A 110 -9.82 18.28 -15.00
CA GLU A 110 -8.52 17.90 -15.55
C GLU A 110 -8.11 16.50 -15.11
N VAL A 111 -7.33 15.83 -15.95
CA VAL A 111 -6.74 14.52 -15.61
C VAL A 111 -5.56 14.73 -14.68
N VAL A 112 -5.65 14.19 -13.48
CA VAL A 112 -4.56 14.24 -12.50
C VAL A 112 -3.51 13.18 -12.83
N ASN A 113 -2.30 13.63 -13.19
CA ASN A 113 -1.17 12.73 -13.40
C ASN A 113 -0.39 12.55 -12.11
N ARG A 114 -0.83 11.59 -11.26
CA ARG A 114 -0.18 11.30 -9.99
C ARG A 114 1.17 10.63 -10.21
N THR A 115 2.18 11.08 -9.49
CA THR A 115 3.51 10.47 -9.46
C THR A 115 3.41 9.05 -8.92
N PRO A 116 3.92 8.04 -9.63
CA PRO A 116 4.00 6.69 -9.08
C PRO A 116 5.06 6.61 -7.98
N PHE A 117 4.84 5.76 -7.01
CA PHE A 117 5.76 5.53 -5.90
C PHE A 117 5.72 4.07 -5.43
N THR A 118 6.79 3.66 -4.78
CA THR A 118 6.89 2.38 -4.08
C THR A 118 6.51 2.57 -2.62
N VAL A 119 5.68 1.70 -2.07
CA VAL A 119 5.32 1.67 -0.64
C VAL A 119 6.10 0.56 0.03
N ASN A 120 6.86 0.92 1.06
CA ASN A 120 7.52 -0.01 1.97
C ASN A 120 6.84 0.05 3.34
N ILE A 121 6.40 -1.09 3.83
CA ILE A 121 5.74 -1.21 5.14
C ILE A 121 6.62 -2.08 6.02
N TYR A 122 6.97 -1.59 7.18
CA TYR A 122 7.81 -2.28 8.14
C TYR A 122 6.96 -2.73 9.33
N THR A 123 7.03 -4.02 9.65
CA THR A 123 6.36 -4.62 10.81
C THR A 123 7.40 -5.24 11.72
N GLU A 124 7.15 -5.23 13.03
CA GLU A 124 8.04 -5.83 14.01
C GLU A 124 7.83 -7.34 14.09
N GLU A 125 8.92 -8.10 14.14
CA GLU A 125 8.93 -9.49 14.56
C GLU A 125 9.10 -9.55 16.08
N LYS A 126 8.22 -10.29 16.75
CA LYS A 126 8.21 -10.42 18.21
C LYS A 126 8.55 -11.83 18.64
N ASP A 127 9.29 -11.95 19.74
CA ASP A 127 9.52 -13.23 20.42
C ASP A 127 8.42 -13.57 21.44
N GLY A 128 8.62 -14.68 22.16
CA GLY A 128 7.69 -15.14 23.20
C GLY A 128 7.59 -14.22 24.43
N ASP A 129 8.57 -13.37 24.65
CA ASP A 129 8.64 -12.41 25.77
C ASP A 129 8.16 -11.00 25.36
N GLY A 130 7.83 -10.82 24.06
CA GLY A 130 7.34 -9.56 23.51
C GLY A 130 8.44 -8.60 23.04
N GLU A 131 9.69 -9.03 23.04
CA GLU A 131 10.81 -8.25 22.55
C GLU A 131 10.85 -8.27 21.02
N THR A 132 11.36 -7.17 20.43
CA THR A 132 11.53 -7.09 18.97
C THR A 132 12.82 -7.78 18.57
N THR A 133 12.73 -8.83 17.75
CA THR A 133 13.88 -9.62 17.28
C THR A 133 14.31 -9.25 15.86
N GLY A 134 13.46 -8.58 15.12
CA GLY A 134 13.70 -8.16 13.74
C GLY A 134 12.50 -7.45 13.14
N TYR A 135 12.54 -7.26 11.84
CA TYR A 135 11.48 -6.60 11.08
C TYR A 135 11.20 -7.33 9.78
N LEU A 136 9.95 -7.28 9.33
CA LEU A 136 9.61 -7.64 7.95
C LEU A 136 9.22 -6.41 7.17
N LYS A 137 9.83 -6.27 5.99
CA LYS A 137 9.53 -5.24 5.01
C LYS A 137 8.63 -5.80 3.92
N PHE A 138 7.45 -5.23 3.78
CA PHE A 138 6.55 -5.47 2.65
C PHE A 138 6.74 -4.35 1.63
N THR A 139 7.02 -4.70 0.39
CA THR A 139 7.25 -3.73 -0.69
C THR A 139 6.19 -3.90 -1.76
N CYS A 140 5.45 -2.83 -2.04
CA CYS A 140 4.48 -2.74 -3.14
C CYS A 140 4.95 -1.66 -4.12
N LYS A 141 5.20 -2.04 -5.38
CA LYS A 141 5.68 -1.15 -6.44
C LYS A 141 4.52 -0.53 -7.25
N HIS A 142 4.85 0.53 -7.97
CA HIS A 142 3.91 1.23 -8.87
C HIS A 142 2.58 1.58 -8.21
N CYS A 143 2.67 2.11 -7.01
CA CYS A 143 1.53 2.64 -6.29
C CYS A 143 1.18 4.04 -6.80
N LYS A 144 -0.10 4.30 -6.94
CA LYS A 144 -0.66 5.65 -7.15
C LYS A 144 -1.73 5.89 -6.12
N GLY A 145 -1.78 7.11 -5.61
CA GLY A 145 -2.86 7.52 -4.72
C GLY A 145 -4.19 7.66 -5.46
N THR A 146 -5.26 7.72 -4.70
CA THR A 146 -6.59 8.11 -5.16
C THR A 146 -6.98 9.43 -4.49
N PRO A 147 -8.03 10.11 -4.96
CA PRO A 147 -8.55 11.29 -4.26
C PRO A 147 -8.77 11.00 -2.78
N ALA A 148 -8.29 11.90 -1.92
CA ALA A 148 -8.35 11.72 -0.48
C ALA A 148 -9.76 12.07 0.04
N ASP A 149 -10.30 11.20 0.90
CA ASP A 149 -11.51 11.48 1.67
C ASP A 149 -11.10 12.26 2.94
N ILE A 150 -11.81 13.34 3.25
CA ILE A 150 -11.55 14.17 4.42
C ILE A 150 -12.77 14.09 5.33
N GLU A 151 -12.58 13.57 6.54
CA GLU A 151 -13.61 13.54 7.58
C GLU A 151 -13.07 14.26 8.83
N ILE A 152 -13.75 15.34 9.25
CA ILE A 152 -13.40 16.11 10.45
C ILE A 152 -14.57 16.04 11.41
N LYS A 153 -14.32 15.59 12.64
CA LYS A 153 -15.31 15.47 13.71
C LYS A 153 -14.99 16.43 14.83
N ASP A 154 -16.02 17.03 15.42
CA ASP A 154 -15.87 17.86 16.61
C ASP A 154 -15.43 17.02 17.81
N GLY A 155 -14.41 17.51 18.52
CA GLY A 155 -13.87 16.82 19.69
C GLY A 155 -12.92 15.65 19.40
N ASP A 156 -12.53 15.43 18.14
CA ASP A 156 -11.60 14.37 17.73
C ASP A 156 -10.45 14.91 16.89
N PHE A 157 -9.34 14.16 16.84
CA PHE A 157 -8.22 14.48 15.97
C PHE A 157 -8.49 14.04 14.54
N PHE A 158 -8.02 14.84 13.58
CA PHE A 158 -8.06 14.45 12.17
C PHE A 158 -7.02 13.36 11.90
N ALA A 159 -7.49 12.16 11.58
CA ALA A 159 -6.68 11.00 11.20
C ALA A 159 -6.93 10.69 9.71
N PRO A 160 -6.01 11.04 8.80
CA PRO A 160 -6.20 10.82 7.38
C PRO A 160 -6.18 9.34 7.02
N GLU A 161 -7.06 8.95 6.09
CA GLU A 161 -7.06 7.65 5.44
C GLU A 161 -6.62 7.81 3.97
N TYR A 162 -5.52 7.17 3.63
CA TYR A 162 -4.97 7.20 2.28
C TYR A 162 -5.25 5.89 1.55
N LYS A 163 -5.89 5.97 0.39
CA LYS A 163 -6.16 4.83 -0.48
C LYS A 163 -5.19 4.84 -1.65
N LEU A 164 -4.47 3.74 -1.83
CA LEU A 164 -3.41 3.60 -2.81
C LEU A 164 -3.69 2.37 -3.66
N LYS A 165 -3.30 2.41 -4.93
CA LYS A 165 -3.44 1.28 -5.86
C LYS A 165 -2.09 0.90 -6.42
N SER A 166 -1.58 -0.27 -6.04
CA SER A 166 -0.39 -0.88 -6.63
C SER A 166 -0.77 -1.62 -7.90
N ARG A 167 -0.17 -1.22 -9.02
CA ARG A 167 -0.39 -1.84 -10.33
C ARG A 167 0.97 -2.03 -11.01
N PRO A 168 1.75 -3.07 -10.63
CA PRO A 168 3.06 -3.33 -11.20
C PRO A 168 2.95 -3.66 -12.69
N LYS A 169 4.07 -3.60 -13.39
CA LYS A 169 4.14 -3.98 -14.81
C LYS A 169 4.01 -5.48 -14.98
N ILE A 170 3.57 -5.91 -16.16
CA ILE A 170 3.51 -7.34 -16.49
C ILE A 170 4.89 -7.96 -16.34
N GLY A 171 4.97 -9.06 -15.59
CA GLY A 171 6.21 -9.76 -15.27
C GLY A 171 6.87 -9.32 -13.95
N GLU A 172 6.36 -8.30 -13.29
CA GLU A 172 6.81 -7.89 -11.95
C GLU A 172 5.93 -8.49 -10.85
N SER A 173 6.55 -8.82 -9.71
CA SER A 173 5.79 -9.26 -8.54
C SER A 173 5.03 -8.08 -7.92
N PRO A 174 3.73 -8.23 -7.60
CA PRO A 174 2.95 -7.17 -6.99
C PRO A 174 3.34 -6.89 -5.54
N ILE A 175 3.94 -7.85 -4.85
CA ILE A 175 4.43 -7.73 -3.48
C ILE A 175 5.72 -8.50 -3.29
N ALA A 176 6.64 -7.93 -2.52
CA ALA A 176 7.84 -8.61 -2.03
C ALA A 176 7.89 -8.49 -0.51
N ILE A 177 8.34 -9.55 0.17
CA ILE A 177 8.52 -9.57 1.62
C ILE A 177 9.98 -9.89 1.89
N THR A 178 10.65 -9.06 2.69
CA THR A 178 12.07 -9.19 2.99
C THR A 178 12.31 -9.04 4.49
N PRO A 179 13.00 -9.99 5.14
CA PRO A 179 13.39 -9.85 6.54
C PRO A 179 14.52 -8.81 6.67
N LEU A 180 14.53 -8.10 7.78
CA LEU A 180 15.54 -7.10 8.15
C LEU A 180 15.87 -7.24 9.64
N ASP A 181 17.14 -7.08 9.98
CA ASP A 181 17.57 -7.08 11.39
C ASP A 181 17.27 -5.74 12.08
N GLU A 182 17.34 -4.63 11.32
CA GLU A 182 17.13 -3.28 11.82
C GLU A 182 16.31 -2.44 10.83
N LEU A 183 15.62 -1.41 11.35
CA LEU A 183 14.96 -0.42 10.50
C LEU A 183 15.99 0.43 9.75
N PRO A 184 15.73 0.79 8.48
CA PRO A 184 16.59 1.71 7.76
C PRO A 184 16.65 3.07 8.48
N THR A 185 17.83 3.66 8.50
CA THR A 185 18.10 4.98 9.09
C THR A 185 17.56 6.12 8.23
#